data_85e66e9cff9eeb49f420ffbc5f9a7adf
#
_entry.id   85e66e9cff9eeb49f420ffbc5f9a7adf
#
_cell.length_a   1.000
_cell.length_b   1.000
_cell.length_c   1.000
_cell.angle_alpha   90.00
_cell.angle_beta   90.00
_cell.angle_gamma   90.00
#
_symmetry.space_group_name_H-M   'P 1'
#
loop_
_entity.id
_entity.type
_entity.pdbx_description
1 polymer ?
#
loop_
_entity_poly.entity_id
_entity_poly.type
_entity_poly.pdbx_seq_one_letter_code
_entity_poly.pdbx_strand_id
1 'polypeptide(L)'
;MTTASAAVPASTSLPTGIWLRMYLRLFAVQGSWNYESLLGNGIAFCMEPALRLLPGGMTGQRYSEALGRHARYFNAHPYLAGVAVGALARAELDGVPPAMIERFRTALGGPLGSVGDRLVWASWLPLCSLIALGAFGFGARPILVIAIFLVSYNLGHFWLRAWGLRVGFQKGLRVADALGNPVLRKGPQVVGTAAALIAGAAIPLASSRLIGGGRVFAAEIILLAMVGGVLFARFGGRLEGWRLSLAILALLVLFSVIR
;
A
#
# COMPACT_ATOMS: atom_id res chain seq x y z
N MET A 1 33.10 -23.61 30.08
CA MET A 1 33.69 -22.58 29.21
C MET A 1 32.65 -22.20 28.18
N THR A 2 31.93 -21.13 28.43
CA THR A 2 30.88 -20.61 27.53
C THR A 2 31.59 -19.75 26.50
N THR A 3 31.69 -20.23 25.26
CA THR A 3 32.19 -19.43 24.15
C THR A 3 31.17 -18.33 23.86
N ALA A 4 31.51 -17.11 24.28
CA ALA A 4 30.76 -15.93 23.85
C ALA A 4 30.76 -15.87 22.33
N SER A 5 29.61 -16.13 21.73
CA SER A 5 29.37 -15.92 20.30
C SER A 5 29.64 -14.46 19.98
N ALA A 6 30.69 -14.21 19.19
CA ALA A 6 31.00 -12.87 18.72
C ALA A 6 29.79 -12.30 18.00
N ALA A 7 29.18 -11.27 18.57
CA ALA A 7 28.14 -10.49 17.91
C ALA A 7 28.72 -9.90 16.63
N VAL A 8 28.11 -10.20 15.49
CA VAL A 8 28.45 -9.57 14.22
C VAL A 8 28.27 -8.06 14.42
N PRO A 9 29.27 -7.22 14.12
CA PRO A 9 29.13 -5.78 14.28
C PRO A 9 27.94 -5.31 13.46
N ALA A 10 27.00 -4.66 14.13
CA ALA A 10 25.74 -4.20 13.55
C ALA A 10 26.02 -3.17 12.45
N SER A 11 26.21 -3.63 11.21
CA SER A 11 26.23 -2.71 10.08
C SER A 11 24.83 -2.07 9.96
N THR A 12 24.77 -0.76 9.87
CA THR A 12 23.51 -0.01 9.75
C THR A 12 22.81 -0.22 8.41
N SER A 13 23.44 -0.95 7.49
CA SER A 13 22.92 -1.24 6.15
C SER A 13 23.21 -2.69 5.73
N LEU A 14 22.28 -3.27 4.98
CA LEU A 14 22.50 -4.55 4.29
C LEU A 14 23.50 -4.40 3.14
N PRO A 15 24.32 -5.42 2.83
CA PRO A 15 25.05 -5.47 1.57
C PRO A 15 24.10 -5.27 0.37
N THR A 16 24.52 -4.45 -0.59
CA THR A 16 23.66 -4.04 -1.72
C THR A 16 23.05 -5.24 -2.48
N GLY A 17 23.84 -6.31 -2.67
CA GLY A 17 23.34 -7.51 -3.35
C GLY A 17 22.25 -8.25 -2.57
N ILE A 18 22.33 -8.25 -1.23
CA ILE A 18 21.30 -8.86 -0.36
C ILE A 18 20.06 -7.98 -0.36
N TRP A 19 20.23 -6.66 -0.19
CA TRP A 19 19.12 -5.71 -0.27
C TRP A 19 18.35 -5.85 -1.59
N LEU A 20 19.06 -5.91 -2.72
CA LEU A 20 18.43 -6.05 -4.04
C LEU A 20 17.67 -7.37 -4.17
N ARG A 21 18.23 -8.49 -3.70
CA ARG A 21 17.53 -9.79 -3.70
C ARG A 21 16.25 -9.75 -2.86
N MET A 22 16.30 -9.16 -1.66
CA MET A 22 15.14 -8.99 -0.80
C MET A 22 14.08 -8.09 -1.47
N TYR A 23 14.51 -6.97 -2.06
CA TYR A 23 13.64 -6.06 -2.79
C TYR A 23 12.93 -6.73 -3.96
N LEU A 24 13.65 -7.47 -4.80
CA LEU A 24 13.07 -8.19 -5.93
C LEU A 24 12.08 -9.27 -5.46
N ARG A 25 12.37 -9.96 -4.36
CA ARG A 25 11.48 -10.96 -3.78
C ARG A 25 10.19 -10.36 -3.22
N LEU A 26 10.17 -9.09 -2.81
CA LEU A 26 8.95 -8.42 -2.37
C LEU A 26 7.87 -8.35 -3.46
N PHE A 27 8.22 -8.46 -4.74
CA PHE A 27 7.22 -8.55 -5.82
C PHE A 27 6.49 -9.89 -5.83
N ALA A 28 7.09 -10.92 -5.25
CA ALA A 28 6.50 -12.25 -5.11
C ALA A 28 6.01 -12.56 -3.68
N VAL A 29 5.89 -11.54 -2.80
CA VAL A 29 5.49 -11.73 -1.39
C VAL A 29 4.12 -12.40 -1.22
N GLN A 30 3.25 -12.28 -2.23
CA GLN A 30 1.93 -12.92 -2.28
C GLN A 30 1.92 -14.24 -3.06
N GLY A 31 3.05 -14.69 -3.61
CA GLY A 31 3.11 -15.85 -4.51
C GLY A 31 2.70 -17.19 -3.87
N SER A 32 2.78 -17.30 -2.55
CA SER A 32 2.33 -18.46 -1.76
C SER A 32 1.21 -18.12 -0.79
N TRP A 33 0.42 -17.09 -1.10
CA TRP A 33 -0.68 -16.67 -0.26
C TRP A 33 -1.72 -17.78 -0.10
N ASN A 34 -2.15 -18.01 1.13
CA ASN A 34 -3.22 -18.94 1.47
C ASN A 34 -3.89 -18.47 2.78
N TYR A 35 -5.06 -19.03 3.11
CA TYR A 35 -5.83 -18.63 4.30
C TYR A 35 -5.17 -18.98 5.64
N GLU A 36 -4.25 -19.94 5.67
CA GLU A 36 -3.59 -20.40 6.89
C GLU A 36 -2.44 -19.47 7.29
N SER A 37 -1.58 -19.09 6.34
CA SER A 37 -0.38 -18.29 6.61
C SER A 37 -0.46 -16.84 6.11
N LEU A 38 -1.44 -16.50 5.27
CA LEU A 38 -1.58 -15.23 4.54
C LEU A 38 -0.26 -14.86 3.82
N LEU A 39 0.46 -13.84 4.31
CA LEU A 39 1.75 -13.42 3.76
C LEU A 39 2.96 -14.12 4.41
N GLY A 40 2.77 -14.96 5.43
CA GLY A 40 3.87 -15.51 6.23
C GLY A 40 4.96 -16.17 5.39
N ASN A 41 4.60 -17.12 4.52
CA ASN A 41 5.55 -17.77 3.61
C ASN A 41 6.29 -16.76 2.73
N GLY A 42 5.58 -15.74 2.22
CA GLY A 42 6.17 -14.65 1.44
C GLY A 42 7.15 -13.79 2.23
N ILE A 43 6.84 -13.50 3.51
CA ILE A 43 7.74 -12.79 4.42
C ILE A 43 9.04 -13.58 4.61
N ALA A 44 8.94 -14.89 4.95
CA ALA A 44 10.09 -15.76 5.09
C ALA A 44 10.94 -15.82 3.81
N PHE A 45 10.29 -15.97 2.64
CA PHE A 45 10.94 -15.95 1.34
C PHE A 45 11.69 -14.65 1.07
N CYS A 46 11.10 -13.50 1.41
CA CYS A 46 11.74 -12.19 1.23
C CYS A 46 12.91 -11.97 2.19
N MET A 47 12.84 -12.51 3.42
CA MET A 47 13.89 -12.38 4.43
C MET A 47 15.07 -13.33 4.21
N GLU A 48 14.85 -14.45 3.55
CA GLU A 48 15.81 -15.53 3.40
C GLU A 48 17.22 -15.08 2.97
N PRO A 49 17.40 -14.13 2.01
CA PRO A 49 18.74 -13.66 1.67
C PRO A 49 19.51 -13.01 2.84
N ALA A 50 18.82 -12.31 3.74
CA ALA A 50 19.43 -11.73 4.91
C ALA A 50 19.70 -12.78 6.01
N LEU A 51 18.81 -13.77 6.16
CA LEU A 51 18.96 -14.83 7.15
C LEU A 51 20.19 -15.71 6.87
N ARG A 52 20.69 -15.78 5.63
CA ARG A 52 21.96 -16.45 5.29
C ARG A 52 23.18 -15.84 5.97
N LEU A 53 23.07 -14.60 6.46
CA LEU A 53 24.14 -13.92 7.21
C LEU A 53 24.21 -14.36 8.68
N LEU A 54 23.23 -15.14 9.16
CA LEU A 54 23.26 -15.67 10.52
C LEU A 54 24.41 -16.67 10.69
N PRO A 55 24.93 -16.82 11.91
CA PRO A 55 25.99 -17.79 12.21
C PRO A 55 25.62 -19.20 11.73
N GLY A 56 26.54 -19.85 11.01
CA GLY A 56 26.34 -21.16 10.40
C GLY A 56 25.64 -21.08 9.01
N GLY A 57 25.24 -19.91 8.55
CA GLY A 57 24.62 -19.74 7.24
C GLY A 57 23.37 -20.62 7.08
N MET A 58 23.16 -21.18 5.90
CA MET A 58 21.99 -22.00 5.57
C MET A 58 21.90 -23.33 6.34
N THR A 59 23.01 -23.82 6.91
CA THR A 59 23.06 -25.05 7.72
C THR A 59 22.94 -24.76 9.22
N GLY A 60 22.94 -23.48 9.59
CA GLY A 60 22.84 -23.06 10.99
C GLY A 60 21.46 -23.26 11.60
N GLN A 61 21.39 -23.68 12.86
CA GLN A 61 20.13 -23.84 13.59
C GLN A 61 19.33 -22.53 13.63
N ARG A 62 20.00 -21.39 13.88
CA ARG A 62 19.34 -20.08 13.91
C ARG A 62 18.68 -19.71 12.59
N TYR A 63 19.27 -20.10 11.45
CA TYR A 63 18.68 -19.88 10.14
C TYR A 63 17.36 -20.63 9.99
N SER A 64 17.35 -21.95 10.28
CA SER A 64 16.14 -22.77 10.13
C SER A 64 15.02 -22.34 11.07
N GLU A 65 15.37 -22.00 12.33
CA GLU A 65 14.41 -21.51 13.32
C GLU A 65 13.80 -20.16 12.90
N ALA A 66 14.62 -19.20 12.43
CA ALA A 66 14.16 -17.91 11.94
C ALA A 66 13.24 -18.08 10.71
N LEU A 67 13.65 -18.90 9.75
CA LEU A 67 12.84 -19.16 8.56
C LEU A 67 11.46 -19.75 8.92
N GLY A 68 11.43 -20.76 9.80
CA GLY A 68 10.18 -21.36 10.28
C GLY A 68 9.32 -20.37 11.07
N ARG A 69 9.92 -19.50 11.89
CA ARG A 69 9.20 -18.45 12.63
C ARG A 69 8.50 -17.48 11.70
N HIS A 70 9.19 -17.02 10.66
CA HIS A 70 8.66 -16.01 9.75
C HIS A 70 7.70 -16.57 8.70
N ALA A 71 7.68 -17.88 8.45
CA ALA A 71 6.71 -18.55 7.60
C ALA A 71 5.31 -18.66 8.21
N ARG A 72 5.16 -18.48 9.53
CA ARG A 72 3.88 -18.53 10.22
C ARG A 72 2.96 -17.40 9.76
N TYR A 73 1.68 -17.47 10.17
CA TYR A 73 0.66 -16.48 9.87
C TYR A 73 1.15 -15.04 10.04
N PHE A 74 1.00 -14.25 8.99
CA PHE A 74 1.29 -12.81 9.01
C PHE A 74 0.36 -12.07 8.06
N ASN A 75 -0.42 -11.12 8.60
CA ASN A 75 -1.30 -10.27 7.80
C ASN A 75 -0.76 -8.84 7.74
N ALA A 76 -0.53 -8.34 6.53
CA ALA A 76 -0.15 -6.95 6.27
C ALA A 76 -0.51 -6.58 4.84
N HIS A 77 -0.56 -5.28 4.55
CA HIS A 77 -0.67 -4.83 3.17
C HIS A 77 0.61 -5.21 2.37
N PRO A 78 0.50 -5.86 1.20
CA PRO A 78 1.65 -6.41 0.49
C PRO A 78 2.70 -5.37 0.07
N TYR A 79 2.30 -4.11 -0.16
CA TYR A 79 3.24 -3.04 -0.53
C TYR A 79 4.00 -2.47 0.68
N LEU A 80 3.47 -2.64 1.88
CA LEU A 80 4.15 -2.31 3.14
C LEU A 80 4.84 -3.51 3.79
N ALA A 81 4.72 -4.71 3.22
CA ALA A 81 5.42 -5.91 3.71
C ALA A 81 6.94 -5.69 3.81
N GLY A 82 7.53 -4.85 2.94
CA GLY A 82 8.93 -4.48 3.01
C GLY A 82 9.35 -3.90 4.35
N VAL A 83 8.46 -3.16 5.04
CA VAL A 83 8.72 -2.62 6.39
C VAL A 83 8.93 -3.76 7.39
N ALA A 84 8.03 -4.76 7.37
CA ALA A 84 8.16 -5.94 8.23
C ALA A 84 9.42 -6.75 7.88
N VAL A 85 9.62 -7.04 6.60
CA VAL A 85 10.78 -7.81 6.09
C VAL A 85 12.09 -7.16 6.55
N GLY A 86 12.24 -5.84 6.39
CA GLY A 86 13.42 -5.11 6.83
C GLY A 86 13.61 -5.13 8.35
N ALA A 87 12.55 -4.81 9.09
CA ALA A 87 12.63 -4.72 10.56
C ALA A 87 12.89 -6.08 11.23
N LEU A 88 12.23 -7.13 10.75
CA LEU A 88 12.42 -8.48 11.26
C LEU A 88 13.80 -9.05 10.88
N ALA A 89 14.26 -8.81 9.65
CA ALA A 89 15.62 -9.20 9.25
C ALA A 89 16.68 -8.52 10.12
N ARG A 90 16.50 -7.23 10.42
CA ARG A 90 17.39 -6.51 11.33
C ARG A 90 17.37 -7.13 12.73
N ALA A 91 16.20 -7.42 13.28
CA ALA A 91 16.07 -8.02 14.62
C ALA A 91 16.75 -9.39 14.72
N GLU A 92 16.64 -10.23 13.69
CA GLU A 92 17.33 -11.53 13.65
C GLU A 92 18.85 -11.36 13.60
N LEU A 93 19.37 -10.45 12.79
CA LEU A 93 20.81 -10.18 12.67
C LEU A 93 21.39 -9.55 13.93
N ASP A 94 20.64 -8.71 14.63
CA ASP A 94 21.03 -8.13 15.92
C ASP A 94 20.99 -9.15 17.07
N GLY A 95 20.50 -10.36 16.83
CA GLY A 95 20.41 -11.40 17.85
C GLY A 95 19.34 -11.13 18.91
N VAL A 96 18.29 -10.41 18.56
CA VAL A 96 17.14 -10.17 19.45
C VAL A 96 16.52 -11.51 19.87
N PRO A 97 16.14 -11.68 21.15
CA PRO A 97 15.53 -12.93 21.62
C PRO A 97 14.28 -13.32 20.81
N PRO A 98 14.14 -14.60 20.42
CA PRO A 98 13.03 -15.08 19.58
C PRO A 98 11.63 -14.68 20.08
N ALA A 99 11.40 -14.74 21.39
CA ALA A 99 10.12 -14.35 21.98
C ALA A 99 9.81 -12.85 21.77
N MET A 100 10.82 -11.98 21.74
CA MET A 100 10.65 -10.55 21.46
C MET A 100 10.36 -10.32 19.99
N ILE A 101 11.06 -11.03 19.09
CA ILE A 101 10.79 -10.99 17.64
C ILE A 101 9.35 -11.42 17.34
N GLU A 102 8.86 -12.49 17.97
CA GLU A 102 7.49 -12.98 17.79
C GLU A 102 6.44 -11.94 18.23
N ARG A 103 6.62 -11.34 19.40
CA ARG A 103 5.74 -10.27 19.90
C ARG A 103 5.73 -9.06 18.95
N PHE A 104 6.91 -8.64 18.51
CA PHE A 104 7.06 -7.54 17.59
C PHE A 104 6.41 -7.83 16.25
N ARG A 105 6.63 -9.03 15.70
CA ARG A 105 6.03 -9.52 14.47
C ARG A 105 4.49 -9.46 14.53
N THR A 106 3.90 -9.97 15.62
CA THR A 106 2.45 -9.92 15.85
C THR A 106 1.93 -8.48 15.92
N ALA A 107 2.65 -7.59 16.58
CA ALA A 107 2.28 -6.19 16.74
C ALA A 107 2.34 -5.38 15.42
N LEU A 108 3.18 -5.78 14.47
CA LEU A 108 3.34 -5.08 13.18
C LEU A 108 2.19 -5.32 12.19
N GLY A 109 1.58 -6.50 12.21
CA GLY A 109 0.63 -6.91 11.17
C GLY A 109 -0.54 -5.95 11.01
N GLY A 110 -1.27 -5.68 12.10
CA GLY A 110 -2.43 -4.79 12.07
C GLY A 110 -2.14 -3.38 11.55
N PRO A 111 -1.16 -2.66 12.11
CA PRO A 111 -0.78 -1.33 11.62
C PRO A 111 -0.37 -1.30 10.14
N LEU A 112 0.43 -2.27 9.69
CA LEU A 112 0.87 -2.35 8.29
C LEU A 112 -0.31 -2.65 7.34
N GLY A 113 -1.25 -3.48 7.77
CA GLY A 113 -2.49 -3.71 7.03
C GLY A 113 -3.30 -2.43 6.91
N SER A 114 -3.71 -1.84 8.02
CA SER A 114 -4.64 -0.71 8.05
C SER A 114 -4.07 0.57 7.40
N VAL A 115 -2.78 0.85 7.56
CA VAL A 115 -2.12 2.00 6.90
C VAL A 115 -2.03 1.75 5.40
N GLY A 116 -1.64 0.54 4.99
CA GLY A 116 -1.50 0.19 3.58
C GLY A 116 -2.84 0.20 2.84
N ASP A 117 -3.89 -0.35 3.44
CA ASP A 117 -5.22 -0.38 2.84
C ASP A 117 -5.75 1.03 2.59
N ARG A 118 -5.60 1.93 3.56
CA ARG A 118 -6.01 3.33 3.40
C ARG A 118 -5.16 4.08 2.38
N LEU A 119 -3.83 3.89 2.41
CA LEU A 119 -2.92 4.61 1.52
C LEU A 119 -3.03 4.11 0.08
N VAL A 120 -3.07 2.79 -0.12
CA VAL A 120 -3.00 2.20 -1.46
C VAL A 120 -4.39 1.94 -2.02
N TRP A 121 -5.20 1.10 -1.35
CA TRP A 121 -6.49 0.70 -1.91
C TRP A 121 -7.53 1.81 -1.89
N ALA A 122 -7.62 2.55 -0.78
CA ALA A 122 -8.63 3.60 -0.62
C ALA A 122 -8.22 4.97 -1.19
N SER A 123 -6.93 5.19 -1.53
CA SER A 123 -6.46 6.51 -1.95
C SER A 123 -5.65 6.47 -3.24
N TRP A 124 -4.48 5.81 -3.26
CA TRP A 124 -3.55 5.84 -4.39
C TRP A 124 -4.09 5.18 -5.65
N LEU A 125 -4.67 3.98 -5.53
CA LEU A 125 -5.28 3.27 -6.66
C LEU A 125 -6.44 4.06 -7.29
N PRO A 126 -7.44 4.57 -6.52
CA PRO A 126 -8.46 5.44 -7.06
C PRO A 126 -7.89 6.69 -7.74
N LEU A 127 -6.90 7.35 -7.15
CA LEU A 127 -6.27 8.53 -7.75
C LEU A 127 -5.68 8.22 -9.13
N CYS A 128 -4.88 7.16 -9.24
CA CYS A 128 -4.27 6.75 -10.51
C CYS A 128 -5.35 6.40 -11.56
N SER A 129 -6.41 5.70 -11.15
CA SER A 129 -7.53 5.34 -12.02
C SER A 129 -8.27 6.58 -12.53
N LEU A 130 -8.50 7.55 -11.66
CA LEU A 130 -9.20 8.79 -12.00
C LEU A 130 -8.36 9.72 -12.89
N ILE A 131 -7.04 9.77 -12.69
CA ILE A 131 -6.13 10.50 -13.61
C ILE A 131 -6.21 9.89 -15.01
N ALA A 132 -6.13 8.55 -15.10
CA ALA A 132 -6.25 7.85 -16.38
C ALA A 132 -7.63 8.06 -17.05
N LEU A 133 -8.70 8.01 -16.23
CA LEU A 133 -10.06 8.29 -16.68
C LEU A 133 -10.21 9.73 -17.19
N GLY A 134 -9.61 10.69 -16.51
CA GLY A 134 -9.57 12.09 -16.94
C GLY A 134 -8.86 12.25 -18.29
N ALA A 135 -7.69 11.60 -18.44
CA ALA A 135 -6.98 11.58 -19.72
C ALA A 135 -7.85 11.00 -20.86
N PHE A 136 -8.58 9.91 -20.59
CA PHE A 136 -9.58 9.38 -21.52
C PHE A 136 -10.63 10.44 -21.86
N GLY A 137 -11.22 11.10 -20.87
CA GLY A 137 -12.22 12.15 -21.07
C GLY A 137 -11.71 13.31 -21.94
N PHE A 138 -10.43 13.69 -21.80
CA PHE A 138 -9.78 14.71 -22.65
C PHE A 138 -9.43 14.22 -24.07
N GLY A 139 -9.72 12.98 -24.42
CA GLY A 139 -9.50 12.46 -25.78
C GLY A 139 -8.21 11.68 -25.96
N ALA A 140 -7.49 11.34 -24.89
CA ALA A 140 -6.30 10.52 -24.99
C ALA A 140 -6.56 9.18 -25.69
N ARG A 141 -5.58 8.69 -26.44
CA ARG A 141 -5.63 7.36 -27.05
C ARG A 141 -5.59 6.26 -25.98
N PRO A 142 -6.24 5.10 -26.18
CA PRO A 142 -6.29 4.02 -25.19
C PRO A 142 -4.93 3.61 -24.65
N ILE A 143 -3.92 3.52 -25.50
CA ILE A 143 -2.56 3.14 -25.10
C ILE A 143 -1.95 4.15 -24.10
N LEU A 144 -2.23 5.46 -24.27
CA LEU A 144 -1.77 6.50 -23.37
C LEU A 144 -2.51 6.44 -22.03
N VAL A 145 -3.81 6.16 -22.04
CA VAL A 145 -4.62 5.97 -20.82
C VAL A 145 -4.07 4.81 -19.99
N ILE A 146 -3.80 3.67 -20.64
CA ILE A 146 -3.22 2.50 -20.00
C ILE A 146 -1.81 2.83 -19.46
N ALA A 147 -0.97 3.50 -20.24
CA ALA A 147 0.37 3.88 -19.84
C ALA A 147 0.35 4.83 -18.61
N ILE A 148 -0.53 5.83 -18.59
CA ILE A 148 -0.69 6.75 -17.45
C ILE A 148 -1.03 5.96 -16.19
N PHE A 149 -2.02 5.06 -16.26
CA PHE A 149 -2.39 4.23 -15.11
C PHE A 149 -1.23 3.35 -14.65
N LEU A 150 -0.65 2.57 -15.56
CA LEU A 150 0.41 1.61 -15.22
C LEU A 150 1.65 2.32 -14.66
N VAL A 151 2.07 3.42 -15.25
CA VAL A 151 3.26 4.17 -14.79
C VAL A 151 2.99 4.78 -13.43
N SER A 152 1.91 5.54 -13.26
CA SER A 152 1.61 6.22 -12.00
C SER A 152 1.44 5.22 -10.85
N TYR A 153 0.67 4.15 -11.07
CA TYR A 153 0.42 3.13 -10.06
C TYR A 153 1.69 2.36 -9.68
N ASN A 154 2.45 1.89 -10.68
CA ASN A 154 3.64 1.09 -10.44
C ASN A 154 4.78 1.88 -9.80
N LEU A 155 4.99 3.15 -10.17
CA LEU A 155 6.00 3.99 -9.51
C LEU A 155 5.74 4.11 -8.00
N GLY A 156 4.49 4.31 -7.59
CA GLY A 156 4.13 4.38 -6.18
C GLY A 156 4.45 3.10 -5.41
N HIS A 157 4.05 1.96 -5.95
CA HIS A 157 4.27 0.70 -5.23
C HIS A 157 5.74 0.22 -5.27
N PHE A 158 6.49 0.53 -6.32
CA PHE A 158 7.94 0.26 -6.35
C PHE A 158 8.65 1.07 -5.26
N TRP A 159 8.30 2.36 -5.18
CA TRP A 159 8.87 3.24 -4.16
C TRP A 159 8.50 2.79 -2.75
N LEU A 160 7.23 2.44 -2.48
CA LEU A 160 6.79 1.97 -1.16
C LEU A 160 7.52 0.72 -0.70
N ARG A 161 7.76 -0.26 -1.59
CA ARG A 161 8.52 -1.46 -1.26
C ARG A 161 9.98 -1.15 -0.94
N ALA A 162 10.64 -0.32 -1.77
CA ALA A 162 12.04 0.07 -1.57
C ALA A 162 12.22 0.87 -0.28
N TRP A 163 11.36 1.87 -0.08
CA TRP A 163 11.33 2.69 1.14
C TRP A 163 11.06 1.83 2.37
N GLY A 164 10.04 0.98 2.33
CA GLY A 164 9.65 0.12 3.43
C GLY A 164 10.76 -0.82 3.87
N LEU A 165 11.42 -1.49 2.92
CA LEU A 165 12.54 -2.38 3.20
C LEU A 165 13.72 -1.62 3.86
N ARG A 166 14.06 -0.44 3.31
CA ARG A 166 15.15 0.40 3.85
C ARG A 166 14.85 0.89 5.27
N VAL A 167 13.67 1.50 5.46
CA VAL A 167 13.27 2.05 6.75
C VAL A 167 13.08 0.96 7.80
N GLY A 168 12.47 -0.16 7.41
CA GLY A 168 12.34 -1.33 8.26
C GLY A 168 13.69 -1.79 8.79
N PHE A 169 14.66 -2.00 7.92
CA PHE A 169 16.00 -2.43 8.32
C PHE A 169 16.74 -1.40 9.16
N GLN A 170 16.65 -0.12 8.83
CA GLN A 170 17.31 0.95 9.59
C GLN A 170 16.75 1.13 11.00
N LYS A 171 15.43 1.02 11.14
CA LYS A 171 14.72 1.25 12.41
C LYS A 171 14.62 -0.01 13.28
N GLY A 172 14.63 -1.20 12.68
CA GLY A 172 14.47 -2.47 13.41
C GLY A 172 13.22 -2.45 14.29
N LEU A 173 13.34 -2.81 15.55
CA LEU A 173 12.22 -2.84 16.51
C LEU A 173 11.53 -1.48 16.75
N ARG A 174 12.17 -0.37 16.39
CA ARG A 174 11.61 0.99 16.48
C ARG A 174 10.87 1.44 15.23
N VAL A 175 10.57 0.54 14.31
CA VAL A 175 9.90 0.91 13.05
C VAL A 175 8.48 1.45 13.25
N ALA A 176 7.85 1.23 14.39
CA ALA A 176 6.58 1.85 14.75
C ALA A 176 6.63 3.39 14.68
N ASP A 177 7.78 3.99 15.03
CA ASP A 177 8.01 5.44 14.93
C ASP A 177 7.91 5.92 13.46
N ALA A 178 8.37 5.09 12.51
CA ALA A 178 8.29 5.40 11.08
C ALA A 178 6.85 5.32 10.55
N LEU A 179 6.02 4.41 11.08
CA LEU A 179 4.60 4.32 10.73
C LEU A 179 3.80 5.50 11.30
N GLY A 180 4.28 6.11 12.39
CA GLY A 180 3.77 7.35 12.97
C GLY A 180 4.09 8.61 12.13
N ASN A 181 4.89 8.51 11.08
CA ASN A 181 5.28 9.63 10.23
C ASN A 181 4.04 10.38 9.70
N PRO A 182 4.03 11.73 9.77
CA PRO A 182 2.92 12.54 9.28
C PRO A 182 2.53 12.25 7.82
N VAL A 183 3.49 11.88 6.97
CA VAL A 183 3.23 11.52 5.56
C VAL A 183 2.34 10.28 5.46
N LEU A 184 2.60 9.24 6.26
CA LEU A 184 1.77 8.03 6.26
C LEU A 184 0.42 8.23 6.95
N ARG A 185 0.35 9.12 7.95
CA ARG A 185 -0.89 9.43 8.66
C ARG A 185 -1.82 10.34 7.87
N LYS A 186 -1.27 11.41 7.26
CA LYS A 186 -2.03 12.42 6.52
C LYS A 186 -2.10 12.12 5.02
N GLY A 187 -1.14 11.35 4.50
CA GLY A 187 -1.06 10.98 3.07
C GLY A 187 -2.36 10.40 2.51
N PRO A 188 -3.00 9.40 3.15
CA PRO A 188 -4.27 8.88 2.69
C PRO A 188 -5.36 9.95 2.54
N GLN A 189 -5.43 10.89 3.49
CA GLN A 189 -6.41 11.97 3.45
C GLN A 189 -6.13 12.95 2.31
N VAL A 190 -4.88 13.37 2.13
CA VAL A 190 -4.47 14.29 1.05
C VAL A 190 -4.71 13.66 -0.31
N VAL A 191 -4.26 12.42 -0.49
CA VAL A 191 -4.42 11.67 -1.74
C VAL A 191 -5.90 11.40 -2.03
N GLY A 192 -6.68 11.03 -1.01
CA GLY A 192 -8.12 10.82 -1.13
C GLY A 192 -8.88 12.10 -1.51
N THR A 193 -8.51 13.24 -0.93
CA THR A 193 -9.08 14.54 -1.33
C THR A 193 -8.74 14.88 -2.78
N ALA A 194 -7.49 14.68 -3.21
CA ALA A 194 -7.10 14.85 -4.61
C ALA A 194 -7.88 13.93 -5.55
N ALA A 195 -8.05 12.66 -5.16
CA ALA A 195 -8.86 11.70 -5.92
C ALA A 195 -10.32 12.16 -6.05
N ALA A 196 -10.92 12.65 -4.97
CA ALA A 196 -12.30 13.17 -4.98
C ALA A 196 -12.46 14.39 -5.90
N LEU A 197 -11.50 15.32 -5.87
CA LEU A 197 -11.50 16.49 -6.76
C LEU A 197 -11.36 16.07 -8.24
N ILE A 198 -10.43 15.15 -8.54
CA ILE A 198 -10.26 14.64 -9.90
C ILE A 198 -11.49 13.86 -10.36
N ALA A 199 -12.13 13.09 -9.48
CA ALA A 199 -13.37 12.36 -9.79
C ALA A 199 -14.46 13.31 -10.28
N GLY A 200 -14.61 14.48 -9.62
CA GLY A 200 -15.59 15.50 -10.00
C GLY A 200 -15.45 16.03 -11.44
N ALA A 201 -14.25 15.97 -12.00
CA ALA A 201 -13.98 16.35 -13.38
C ALA A 201 -13.89 15.13 -14.34
N ALA A 202 -13.17 14.09 -13.94
CA ALA A 202 -12.86 12.94 -14.78
C ALA A 202 -14.11 12.11 -15.15
N ILE A 203 -15.01 11.89 -14.19
CA ILE A 203 -16.24 11.11 -14.42
C ILE A 203 -17.14 11.79 -15.45
N PRO A 204 -17.51 13.09 -15.31
CA PRO A 204 -18.32 13.77 -16.31
C PRO A 204 -17.69 13.82 -17.70
N LEU A 205 -16.38 14.12 -17.77
CA LEU A 205 -15.66 14.17 -19.05
C LEU A 205 -15.64 12.82 -19.76
N ALA A 206 -15.36 11.74 -19.01
CA ALA A 206 -15.38 10.40 -19.58
C ALA A 206 -16.79 9.97 -19.99
N SER A 207 -17.81 10.28 -19.19
CA SER A 207 -19.20 10.00 -19.48
C SER A 207 -19.67 10.74 -20.76
N SER A 208 -19.35 12.03 -20.89
CA SER A 208 -19.69 12.81 -22.09
C SER A 208 -19.09 12.23 -23.37
N ARG A 209 -17.87 11.67 -23.27
CA ARG A 209 -17.21 11.01 -24.39
C ARG A 209 -17.83 9.67 -24.77
N LEU A 210 -18.32 8.91 -23.79
CA LEU A 210 -18.92 7.58 -24.01
C LEU A 210 -20.35 7.67 -24.50
N ILE A 211 -21.14 8.59 -23.94
CA ILE A 211 -22.58 8.70 -24.17
C ILE A 211 -22.91 9.72 -25.28
N GLY A 212 -21.92 10.52 -25.70
CA GLY A 212 -22.12 11.55 -26.72
C GLY A 212 -22.91 12.78 -26.24
N GLY A 213 -22.97 13.00 -24.91
CA GLY A 213 -23.78 14.04 -24.26
C GLY A 213 -23.32 15.50 -24.45
N GLY A 214 -22.20 15.72 -25.14
CA GLY A 214 -21.69 17.04 -25.43
C GLY A 214 -21.13 17.79 -24.20
N ARG A 215 -20.60 19.01 -24.44
CA ARG A 215 -20.02 19.86 -23.40
C ARG A 215 -21.02 20.35 -22.35
N VAL A 216 -22.28 20.53 -22.75
CA VAL A 216 -23.36 20.99 -21.87
C VAL A 216 -23.65 19.94 -20.80
N PHE A 217 -23.81 18.67 -21.19
CA PHE A 217 -23.99 17.56 -20.25
C PHE A 217 -22.83 17.40 -19.26
N ALA A 218 -21.59 17.54 -19.74
CA ALA A 218 -20.43 17.53 -18.86
C ALA A 218 -20.46 18.69 -17.85
N ALA A 219 -20.82 19.90 -18.28
CA ALA A 219 -20.95 21.06 -17.41
C ALA A 219 -22.06 20.90 -16.36
N GLU A 220 -23.21 20.33 -16.74
CA GLU A 220 -24.32 20.04 -15.83
C GLU A 220 -23.90 19.06 -14.72
N ILE A 221 -23.19 17.98 -15.07
CA ILE A 221 -22.71 17.02 -14.06
C ILE A 221 -21.63 17.63 -13.18
N ILE A 222 -20.71 18.44 -13.72
CA ILE A 222 -19.72 19.16 -12.93
C ILE A 222 -20.40 20.09 -11.92
N LEU A 223 -21.40 20.83 -12.35
CA LEU A 223 -22.18 21.71 -11.48
C LEU A 223 -22.88 20.94 -10.38
N LEU A 224 -23.53 19.82 -10.70
CA LEU A 224 -24.16 18.93 -9.73
C LEU A 224 -23.17 18.35 -8.72
N ALA A 225 -21.98 17.94 -9.19
CA ALA A 225 -20.91 17.45 -8.32
C ALA A 225 -20.37 18.54 -7.38
N MET A 226 -20.22 19.79 -7.87
CA MET A 226 -19.81 20.93 -7.03
C MET A 226 -20.87 21.26 -5.98
N VAL A 227 -22.14 21.34 -6.37
CA VAL A 227 -23.25 21.57 -5.43
C VAL A 227 -23.33 20.46 -4.39
N GLY A 228 -23.25 19.19 -4.82
CA GLY A 228 -23.21 18.04 -3.92
C GLY A 228 -22.01 18.09 -2.96
N GLY A 229 -20.83 18.49 -3.44
CA GLY A 229 -19.61 18.65 -2.64
C GLY A 229 -19.76 19.76 -1.57
N VAL A 230 -20.33 20.91 -1.94
CA VAL A 230 -20.61 22.01 -1.01
C VAL A 230 -21.63 21.60 0.06
N LEU A 231 -22.70 20.93 -0.35
CA LEU A 231 -23.70 20.41 0.58
C LEU A 231 -23.11 19.38 1.53
N PHE A 232 -22.27 18.47 1.03
CA PHE A 232 -21.56 17.50 1.85
C PHE A 232 -20.60 18.17 2.83
N ALA A 233 -19.80 19.15 2.37
CA ALA A 233 -18.88 19.88 3.23
C ALA A 233 -19.63 20.65 4.36
N ARG A 234 -20.82 21.16 4.07
CA ARG A 234 -21.62 21.95 5.01
C ARG A 234 -22.45 21.09 5.98
N PHE A 235 -22.88 19.91 5.53
CA PHE A 235 -23.78 19.03 6.26
C PHE A 235 -23.19 17.63 6.54
N GLY A 236 -21.96 17.35 6.12
CA GLY A 236 -21.33 16.03 6.05
C GLY A 236 -21.21 15.28 7.39
N GLY A 237 -21.31 15.98 8.54
CA GLY A 237 -21.42 15.32 9.85
C GLY A 237 -22.81 14.73 10.16
N ARG A 238 -23.83 15.03 9.32
CA ARG A 238 -25.22 14.59 9.49
C ARG A 238 -25.74 13.72 8.35
N LEU A 239 -25.01 13.64 7.22
CA LEU A 239 -25.39 12.87 6.04
C LEU A 239 -24.47 11.66 5.89
N GLU A 240 -25.03 10.47 6.03
CA GLU A 240 -24.33 9.24 5.72
C GLU A 240 -24.07 9.18 4.19
N GLY A 241 -22.82 9.00 3.79
CA GLY A 241 -22.40 9.08 2.37
C GLY A 241 -23.19 8.18 1.42
N TRP A 242 -23.67 7.00 1.89
CA TRP A 242 -24.51 6.11 1.11
C TRP A 242 -25.90 6.69 0.77
N ARG A 243 -26.49 7.48 1.70
CA ARG A 243 -27.77 8.16 1.46
C ARG A 243 -27.65 9.23 0.38
N LEU A 244 -26.53 9.97 0.40
CA LEU A 244 -26.24 10.94 -0.65
C LEU A 244 -26.03 10.26 -2.01
N SER A 245 -25.31 9.15 -2.03
CA SER A 245 -25.08 8.36 -3.25
C SER A 245 -26.40 7.82 -3.84
N LEU A 246 -27.29 7.30 -2.99
CA LEU A 246 -28.60 6.84 -3.43
C LEU A 246 -29.49 7.99 -3.95
N ALA A 247 -29.45 9.15 -3.30
CA ALA A 247 -30.19 10.33 -3.76
C ALA A 247 -29.70 10.81 -5.13
N ILE A 248 -28.38 10.87 -5.33
CA ILE A 248 -27.78 11.22 -6.64
C ILE A 248 -28.14 10.18 -7.71
N LEU A 249 -28.07 8.89 -7.38
CA LEU A 249 -28.47 7.82 -8.32
C LEU A 249 -29.95 7.93 -8.68
N ALA A 250 -30.83 8.15 -7.70
CA ALA A 250 -32.26 8.33 -7.95
C ALA A 250 -32.55 9.55 -8.84
N LEU A 251 -31.86 10.66 -8.63
CA LEU A 251 -31.96 11.86 -9.47
C LEU A 251 -31.48 11.57 -10.90
N LEU A 252 -30.38 10.86 -11.08
CA LEU A 252 -29.86 10.48 -12.40
C LEU A 252 -30.81 9.55 -13.14
N VAL A 253 -31.42 8.57 -12.46
CA VAL A 253 -32.43 7.67 -13.03
C VAL A 253 -33.67 8.46 -13.39
N LEU A 254 -34.17 9.32 -12.51
CA LEU A 254 -35.33 10.15 -12.78
C LEU A 254 -35.11 11.05 -14.02
N PHE A 255 -33.93 11.67 -14.11
CA PHE A 255 -33.58 12.51 -15.27
C PHE A 255 -33.45 11.73 -16.57
N SER A 256 -32.96 10.47 -16.49
CA SER A 256 -32.87 9.58 -17.67
C SER A 256 -34.23 9.11 -18.19
N VAL A 257 -35.26 9.06 -17.33
CA VAL A 257 -36.63 8.63 -17.70
C VAL A 257 -37.46 9.79 -18.27
N ILE A 258 -37.15 11.03 -17.87
CA ILE A 258 -37.88 12.24 -18.31
C ILE A 258 -37.36 12.78 -19.66
N ARG A 259 -36.18 12.32 -20.11
CA ARG A 259 -35.62 12.63 -21.43
C ARG A 259 -35.95 11.55 -22.45
#